data_de5ca329ca6117a290949cec5f4ca2aa
#
_entry.id   de5ca329ca6117a290949cec5f4ca2aa
#
_cell.length_a   1.000
_cell.length_b   1.000
_cell.length_c   1.000
_cell.angle_alpha   90.00
_cell.angle_beta   90.00
_cell.angle_gamma   90.00
#
_symmetry.space_group_name_H-M   'P 1'
#
loop_
_entity.id
_entity.type
_entity.pdbx_description
1 polymer ?
#
loop_
_entity_poly.entity_id
_entity_poly.type
_entity_poly.pdbx_seq_one_letter_code
_entity_poly.pdbx_strand_id
1 'polypeptide(L)'
;HPAATLGPRLFIDHGAGVVIGETAEVGADVTIYHGVTLGGTSLNRGKRHPTIGDRVTIGAGAKVLGSLVVGADSRIGANSVLLRSVDEHSVVVGVPGQVIVAGGSLEGDTRPKQDSPSTPDPMGLAVSTLMTRVRQLEAHVHGEEHHLHGPRRRPSGEWEFEVDDVDFVI
;
A
#
# COMPACT_ATOMS: atom_id res chain seq x y z
N HIS A 1 3.98 -21.61 -10.46
CA HIS A 1 4.83 -22.80 -10.43
C HIS A 1 4.01 -24.02 -9.99
N PRO A 2 4.19 -25.22 -10.59
CA PRO A 2 3.37 -26.38 -10.26
C PRO A 2 3.53 -26.89 -8.81
N ALA A 3 4.60 -26.52 -8.12
CA ALA A 3 4.83 -26.87 -6.72
C ALA A 3 4.24 -25.87 -5.72
N ALA A 4 3.63 -24.78 -6.18
CA ALA A 4 2.94 -23.87 -5.28
C ALA A 4 1.71 -24.52 -4.65
N THR A 5 1.45 -24.22 -3.39
CA THR A 5 0.26 -24.68 -2.68
C THR A 5 -0.83 -23.61 -2.79
N LEU A 6 -1.96 -23.99 -3.38
CA LEU A 6 -3.09 -23.09 -3.58
C LEU A 6 -4.32 -23.59 -2.84
N GLY A 7 -4.85 -22.77 -1.96
CA GLY A 7 -6.06 -23.05 -1.19
C GLY A 7 -7.34 -23.02 -2.04
N PRO A 8 -8.46 -23.48 -1.48
CA PRO A 8 -9.74 -23.51 -2.19
C PRO A 8 -10.26 -22.10 -2.45
N ARG A 9 -11.06 -21.97 -3.55
CA ARG A 9 -11.74 -20.72 -3.97
C ARG A 9 -10.78 -19.56 -4.22
N LEU A 10 -9.53 -19.87 -4.61
CA LEU A 10 -8.63 -18.85 -5.16
C LEU A 10 -9.25 -18.26 -6.42
N PHE A 11 -9.40 -16.94 -6.46
CA PHE A 11 -9.88 -16.21 -7.61
C PHE A 11 -8.75 -15.34 -8.21
N ILE A 12 -8.47 -15.53 -9.49
CA ILE A 12 -7.47 -14.76 -10.23
C ILE A 12 -8.19 -13.96 -11.31
N ASP A 13 -8.29 -12.65 -11.11
CA ASP A 13 -8.94 -11.76 -12.06
C ASP A 13 -7.98 -11.32 -13.16
N HIS A 14 -8.42 -11.49 -14.42
CA HIS A 14 -7.66 -11.24 -15.66
C HIS A 14 -6.39 -12.06 -15.85
N GLY A 15 -5.71 -12.51 -14.86
CA GLY A 15 -4.59 -13.45 -14.83
C GLY A 15 -3.32 -13.05 -15.61
N ALA A 16 -3.36 -12.02 -16.45
CA ALA A 16 -2.22 -11.59 -17.26
C ALA A 16 -1.03 -11.18 -16.38
N GLY A 17 0.15 -11.76 -16.62
CA GLY A 17 1.38 -11.44 -15.90
C GLY A 17 1.40 -11.85 -14.43
N VAL A 18 0.47 -12.69 -13.96
CA VAL A 18 0.52 -13.26 -12.61
C VAL A 18 1.63 -14.29 -12.52
N VAL A 19 2.48 -14.15 -11.50
CA VAL A 19 3.57 -15.08 -11.20
C VAL A 19 3.41 -15.58 -9.76
N ILE A 20 3.28 -16.90 -9.60
CA ILE A 20 3.25 -17.58 -8.30
C ILE A 20 4.45 -18.51 -8.22
N GLY A 21 5.37 -18.20 -7.30
CA GLY A 21 6.65 -18.91 -7.15
C GLY A 21 6.51 -20.30 -6.56
N GLU A 22 7.55 -21.11 -6.69
CA GLU A 22 7.59 -22.54 -6.36
C GLU A 22 7.13 -22.87 -4.92
N THR A 23 7.60 -22.12 -3.94
CA THR A 23 7.31 -22.38 -2.52
C THR A 23 6.25 -21.41 -1.96
N ALA A 24 5.48 -20.75 -2.84
CA ALA A 24 4.37 -19.92 -2.42
C ALA A 24 3.24 -20.79 -1.83
N GLU A 25 2.64 -20.30 -0.78
CA GLU A 25 1.46 -20.90 -0.15
C GLU A 25 0.35 -19.85 -0.14
N VAL A 26 -0.83 -20.20 -0.64
CA VAL A 26 -1.98 -19.32 -0.74
C VAL A 26 -3.15 -19.96 -0.03
N GLY A 27 -3.76 -19.24 0.91
CA GLY A 27 -4.90 -19.67 1.69
C GLY A 27 -6.21 -19.78 0.91
N ALA A 28 -7.30 -19.93 1.63
CA ALA A 28 -8.64 -20.02 1.08
C ALA A 28 -9.21 -18.62 0.75
N ASP A 29 -10.11 -18.55 -0.25
CA ASP A 29 -10.86 -17.34 -0.61
C ASP A 29 -9.97 -16.12 -0.96
N VAL A 30 -8.75 -16.35 -1.44
CA VAL A 30 -7.83 -15.29 -1.83
C VAL A 30 -8.20 -14.75 -3.20
N THR A 31 -8.11 -13.42 -3.36
CA THR A 31 -8.30 -12.76 -4.65
C THR A 31 -6.97 -12.17 -5.12
N ILE A 32 -6.56 -12.49 -6.34
CA ILE A 32 -5.33 -11.99 -6.98
C ILE A 32 -5.70 -11.32 -8.30
N TYR A 33 -5.24 -10.09 -8.49
CA TYR A 33 -5.42 -9.36 -9.74
C TYR A 33 -4.23 -9.57 -10.70
N HIS A 34 -4.38 -9.11 -11.95
CA HIS A 34 -3.34 -9.21 -12.97
C HIS A 34 -2.01 -8.58 -12.54
N GLY A 35 -0.92 -9.06 -13.09
CA GLY A 35 0.43 -8.54 -12.86
C GLY A 35 0.99 -8.79 -11.46
N VAL A 36 0.27 -9.48 -10.57
CA VAL A 36 0.76 -9.81 -9.22
C VAL A 36 1.92 -10.78 -9.29
N THR A 37 2.92 -10.57 -8.43
CA THR A 37 4.04 -11.48 -8.29
C THR A 37 4.16 -11.93 -6.82
N LEU A 38 4.02 -13.24 -6.59
CA LEU A 38 4.41 -13.92 -5.35
C LEU A 38 5.81 -14.48 -5.56
N GLY A 39 6.84 -13.64 -5.36
CA GLY A 39 8.21 -13.90 -5.77
C GLY A 39 9.15 -14.22 -4.62
N GLY A 40 10.30 -14.81 -4.95
CA GLY A 40 11.41 -15.00 -4.04
C GLY A 40 12.44 -13.88 -4.13
N THR A 41 13.21 -13.67 -3.06
CA THR A 41 14.35 -12.73 -3.02
C THR A 41 15.69 -13.46 -2.97
N SER A 42 15.69 -14.78 -3.00
CA SER A 42 16.92 -15.58 -3.00
C SER A 42 16.79 -16.78 -3.94
N LEU A 43 17.92 -17.36 -4.31
CA LEU A 43 18.01 -18.61 -5.10
C LEU A 43 18.19 -19.85 -4.20
N ASN A 44 18.19 -19.68 -2.89
CA ASN A 44 18.37 -20.79 -1.96
C ASN A 44 17.22 -21.80 -2.09
N ARG A 45 17.54 -23.08 -1.90
CA ARG A 45 16.52 -24.13 -1.82
C ARG A 45 15.71 -23.97 -0.52
N GLY A 46 14.43 -24.29 -0.54
CA GLY A 46 13.51 -24.18 0.59
C GLY A 46 12.56 -22.99 0.47
N LYS A 47 11.91 -22.64 1.58
CA LYS A 47 10.92 -21.56 1.64
C LYS A 47 11.55 -20.21 1.29
N ARG A 48 11.18 -19.64 0.14
CA ARG A 48 11.68 -18.35 -0.37
C ARG A 48 10.58 -17.48 -0.99
N HIS A 49 9.36 -18.00 -1.07
CA HIS A 49 8.20 -17.29 -1.57
C HIS A 49 7.18 -17.06 -0.45
N PRO A 50 6.26 -16.11 -0.61
CA PRO A 50 5.36 -15.73 0.47
C PRO A 50 4.34 -16.79 0.82
N THR A 51 3.84 -16.68 2.06
CA THR A 51 2.63 -17.33 2.55
C THR A 51 1.53 -16.28 2.67
N ILE A 52 0.42 -16.51 1.98
CA ILE A 52 -0.74 -15.64 1.94
C ILE A 52 -1.85 -16.26 2.76
N GLY A 53 -2.33 -15.56 3.77
CA GLY A 53 -3.45 -16.01 4.61
C GLY A 53 -4.78 -16.05 3.87
N ASP A 54 -5.81 -16.51 4.58
CA ASP A 54 -7.16 -16.61 4.02
C ASP A 54 -7.78 -15.23 3.75
N ARG A 55 -8.66 -15.13 2.75
CA ARG A 55 -9.44 -13.95 2.39
C ARG A 55 -8.61 -12.70 2.09
N VAL A 56 -7.33 -12.88 1.77
CA VAL A 56 -6.45 -11.78 1.35
C VAL A 56 -6.81 -11.32 -0.05
N THR A 57 -6.77 -10.01 -0.27
CA THR A 57 -6.91 -9.41 -1.60
C THR A 57 -5.59 -8.76 -2.01
N ILE A 58 -5.07 -9.12 -3.19
CA ILE A 58 -3.81 -8.59 -3.73
C ILE A 58 -4.11 -7.82 -5.01
N GLY A 59 -3.99 -6.50 -4.94
CA GLY A 59 -4.29 -5.56 -6.02
C GLY A 59 -3.37 -5.71 -7.24
N ALA A 60 -3.84 -5.20 -8.36
CA ALA A 60 -3.17 -5.32 -9.65
C ALA A 60 -1.71 -4.83 -9.60
N GLY A 61 -0.81 -5.58 -10.20
CA GLY A 61 0.61 -5.23 -10.27
C GLY A 61 1.40 -5.35 -8.97
N ALA A 62 0.79 -5.67 -7.83
CA ALA A 62 1.48 -5.77 -6.56
C ALA A 62 2.57 -6.85 -6.56
N LYS A 63 3.66 -6.60 -5.84
CA LYS A 63 4.80 -7.51 -5.69
C LYS A 63 4.95 -7.88 -4.22
N VAL A 64 4.78 -9.17 -3.91
CA VAL A 64 5.00 -9.74 -2.57
C VAL A 64 6.24 -10.61 -2.65
N LEU A 65 7.35 -10.16 -2.05
CA LEU A 65 8.67 -10.71 -2.33
C LEU A 65 9.36 -11.22 -1.08
N GLY A 66 9.76 -12.48 -1.11
CA GLY A 66 10.48 -13.17 -0.05
C GLY A 66 9.61 -14.16 0.74
N SER A 67 10.22 -14.83 1.70
CA SER A 67 9.54 -15.81 2.60
C SER A 67 8.82 -15.07 3.74
N LEU A 68 7.93 -14.15 3.38
CA LEU A 68 7.14 -13.37 4.32
C LEU A 68 5.71 -13.93 4.45
N VAL A 69 5.01 -13.49 5.48
CA VAL A 69 3.61 -13.85 5.74
C VAL A 69 2.72 -12.63 5.58
N VAL A 70 1.64 -12.80 4.84
CA VAL A 70 0.53 -11.85 4.79
C VAL A 70 -0.61 -12.44 5.60
N GLY A 71 -0.94 -11.80 6.72
CA GLY A 71 -2.02 -12.26 7.61
C GLY A 71 -3.38 -12.26 6.92
N ALA A 72 -4.30 -13.09 7.43
CA ALA A 72 -5.65 -13.22 6.90
C ALA A 72 -6.39 -11.88 6.84
N ASP A 73 -7.39 -11.77 5.96
CA ASP A 73 -8.24 -10.59 5.81
C ASP A 73 -7.50 -9.29 5.44
N SER A 74 -6.22 -9.41 5.05
CA SER A 74 -5.41 -8.25 4.65
C SER A 74 -5.63 -7.86 3.20
N ARG A 75 -5.31 -6.60 2.90
CA ARG A 75 -5.41 -6.03 1.55
C ARG A 75 -4.09 -5.40 1.14
N ILE A 76 -3.56 -5.83 -0.01
CA ILE A 76 -2.37 -5.26 -0.62
C ILE A 76 -2.83 -4.38 -1.79
N GLY A 77 -2.55 -3.10 -1.71
CA GLY A 77 -2.93 -2.11 -2.73
C GLY A 77 -2.25 -2.38 -4.08
N ALA A 78 -2.86 -1.88 -5.15
CA ALA A 78 -2.30 -2.02 -6.49
C ALA A 78 -0.89 -1.40 -6.57
N ASN A 79 -0.01 -2.05 -7.33
CA ASN A 79 1.40 -1.67 -7.52
C ASN A 79 2.23 -1.54 -6.24
N SER A 80 1.74 -2.03 -5.10
CA SER A 80 2.52 -2.04 -3.86
C SER A 80 3.63 -3.08 -3.91
N VAL A 81 4.75 -2.81 -3.24
CA VAL A 81 5.88 -3.74 -3.12
C VAL A 81 6.07 -4.12 -1.66
N LEU A 82 5.60 -5.31 -1.28
CA LEU A 82 5.69 -5.82 0.07
C LEU A 82 6.98 -6.64 0.28
N LEU A 83 7.79 -6.23 1.25
CA LEU A 83 9.09 -6.84 1.57
C LEU A 83 9.17 -7.33 3.01
N ARG A 84 8.09 -7.21 3.79
CA ARG A 84 8.01 -7.62 5.20
C ARG A 84 6.68 -8.27 5.47
N SER A 85 6.63 -9.15 6.46
CA SER A 85 5.37 -9.73 6.93
C SER A 85 4.45 -8.65 7.49
N VAL A 86 3.15 -8.90 7.36
CA VAL A 86 2.08 -8.05 7.90
C VAL A 86 1.07 -8.90 8.64
N ASP A 87 0.52 -8.34 9.71
CA ASP A 87 -0.47 -9.00 10.55
C ASP A 87 -1.82 -9.09 9.81
N GLU A 88 -2.73 -9.86 10.37
CA GLU A 88 -4.10 -9.96 9.87
C GLU A 88 -4.81 -8.60 9.88
N HIS A 89 -5.82 -8.47 9.02
CA HIS A 89 -6.61 -7.23 8.84
C HIS A 89 -5.78 -5.99 8.48
N SER A 90 -4.61 -6.16 7.89
CA SER A 90 -3.74 -5.06 7.48
C SER A 90 -4.11 -4.53 6.10
N VAL A 91 -3.97 -3.22 5.91
CA VAL A 91 -4.03 -2.57 4.59
C VAL A 91 -2.65 -2.00 4.27
N VAL A 92 -2.08 -2.45 3.15
CA VAL A 92 -0.72 -2.07 2.72
C VAL A 92 -0.77 -1.34 1.40
N VAL A 93 -0.07 -0.21 1.31
CA VAL A 93 0.08 0.55 0.05
C VAL A 93 1.50 1.08 -0.11
N GLY A 94 1.90 1.31 -1.35
CA GLY A 94 3.12 2.02 -1.71
C GLY A 94 4.34 1.15 -1.99
N VAL A 95 5.46 1.84 -2.31
CA VAL A 95 6.77 1.24 -2.64
C VAL A 95 7.85 1.98 -1.87
N PRO A 96 8.45 1.33 -0.82
CA PRO A 96 8.07 0.05 -0.24
C PRO A 96 6.70 0.12 0.44
N GLY A 97 6.01 -1.02 0.52
CA GLY A 97 4.68 -1.15 1.11
C GLY A 97 4.65 -0.73 2.58
N GLN A 98 3.76 0.19 2.91
CA GLN A 98 3.53 0.67 4.27
C GLN A 98 2.15 0.20 4.75
N VAL A 99 2.07 -0.26 5.99
CA VAL A 99 0.80 -0.60 6.63
C VAL A 99 0.11 0.70 7.04
N ILE A 100 -1.04 0.99 6.44
CA ILE A 100 -1.84 2.19 6.74
C ILE A 100 -3.00 1.89 7.70
N VAL A 101 -3.41 0.62 7.82
CA VAL A 101 -4.37 0.12 8.82
C VAL A 101 -3.82 -1.19 9.34
N ALA A 102 -3.70 -1.33 10.66
CA ALA A 102 -3.29 -2.56 11.32
C ALA A 102 -4.39 -3.00 12.30
N GLY A 103 -4.82 -4.27 12.20
CA GLY A 103 -5.62 -4.94 13.23
C GLY A 103 -7.01 -4.37 13.50
N GLY A 104 -7.59 -3.55 12.62
CA GLY A 104 -8.93 -2.98 12.78
C GLY A 104 -9.99 -3.79 12.05
N SER A 105 -11.07 -4.18 12.73
CA SER A 105 -12.27 -4.69 12.07
C SER A 105 -12.82 -3.61 11.15
N LEU A 106 -12.70 -3.81 9.85
CA LEU A 106 -13.48 -3.05 8.89
C LEU A 106 -14.93 -3.59 8.96
N GLU A 107 -15.73 -3.10 9.91
CA GLU A 107 -17.17 -3.34 9.89
C GLU A 107 -17.74 -2.68 8.64
N GLY A 108 -18.23 -3.49 7.74
CA GLY A 108 -18.98 -3.08 6.55
C GLY A 108 -18.26 -3.39 5.25
N ASP A 109 -18.94 -4.25 4.47
CA ASP A 109 -18.69 -4.62 3.08
C ASP A 109 -17.27 -5.07 2.72
N THR A 110 -17.07 -6.38 2.73
CA THR A 110 -15.81 -7.08 2.42
C THR A 110 -15.45 -7.08 0.92
N ARG A 111 -16.16 -6.36 0.08
CA ARG A 111 -15.82 -6.23 -1.33
C ARG A 111 -14.82 -5.10 -1.53
N PRO A 112 -13.73 -5.32 -2.29
CA PRO A 112 -12.84 -4.24 -2.65
C PRO A 112 -13.62 -3.22 -3.48
N LYS A 113 -13.94 -2.07 -2.91
CA LYS A 113 -14.34 -0.91 -3.71
C LYS A 113 -13.08 -0.45 -4.44
N GLN A 114 -12.99 -0.82 -5.70
CA GLN A 114 -11.84 -0.56 -6.56
C GLN A 114 -11.61 0.94 -6.80
N ASP A 115 -12.63 1.75 -6.48
CA ASP A 115 -12.68 3.19 -6.74
C ASP A 115 -12.92 4.01 -5.45
N SER A 116 -12.36 3.60 -4.32
CA SER A 116 -12.51 4.40 -3.10
C SER A 116 -11.49 5.56 -3.11
N PRO A 117 -11.92 6.82 -3.30
CA PRO A 117 -11.04 7.99 -3.23
C PRO A 117 -10.48 8.26 -1.83
N SER A 118 -10.77 7.37 -0.88
CA SER A 118 -10.42 7.51 0.54
C SER A 118 -9.21 6.68 0.99
N THR A 119 -8.46 6.06 0.06
CA THR A 119 -7.17 5.46 0.46
C THR A 119 -6.24 6.61 0.85
N PRO A 120 -5.82 6.73 2.12
CA PRO A 120 -4.89 7.78 2.52
C PRO A 120 -3.63 7.68 1.67
N ASP A 121 -3.16 8.79 1.12
CA ASP A 121 -1.85 8.89 0.49
C ASP A 121 -0.79 9.18 1.57
N PRO A 122 -0.06 8.16 2.06
CA PRO A 122 0.92 8.36 3.13
C PRO A 122 2.09 9.25 2.68
N MET A 123 2.40 9.23 1.38
CA MET A 123 3.47 10.04 0.82
C MET A 123 3.04 11.51 0.75
N GLY A 124 1.83 11.78 0.27
CA GLY A 124 1.27 13.14 0.27
C GLY A 124 1.18 13.75 1.66
N LEU A 125 0.74 12.96 2.66
CA LEU A 125 0.73 13.38 4.07
C LEU A 125 2.13 13.65 4.62
N ALA A 126 3.11 12.81 4.32
CA ALA A 126 4.50 13.00 4.75
C ALA A 126 5.11 14.25 4.09
N VAL A 127 4.90 14.44 2.80
CA VAL A 127 5.38 15.60 2.06
C VAL A 127 4.74 16.88 2.59
N SER A 128 3.42 16.92 2.78
CA SER A 128 2.74 18.11 3.32
C SER A 128 3.22 18.47 4.73
N THR A 129 3.45 17.46 5.57
CA THR A 129 4.00 17.65 6.92
C THR A 129 5.42 18.21 6.87
N LEU A 130 6.27 17.69 5.98
CA LEU A 130 7.64 18.18 5.79
C LEU A 130 7.64 19.62 5.26
N MET A 131 6.82 19.94 4.27
CA MET A 131 6.69 21.30 3.74
C MET A 131 6.26 22.29 4.82
N THR A 132 5.28 21.93 5.65
CA THR A 132 4.87 22.75 6.79
C THR A 132 6.03 23.00 7.76
N ARG A 133 6.82 21.97 8.04
CA ARG A 133 7.94 22.06 8.96
C ARG A 133 9.10 22.89 8.39
N VAL A 134 9.36 22.79 7.09
CA VAL A 134 10.34 23.63 6.38
C VAL A 134 9.92 25.09 6.46
N ARG A 135 8.67 25.42 6.11
CA ARG A 135 8.15 26.80 6.21
C ARG A 135 8.26 27.38 7.63
N GLN A 136 7.96 26.58 8.66
CA GLN A 136 8.13 27.01 10.06
C GLN A 136 9.58 27.31 10.39
N LEU A 137 10.52 26.50 9.90
CA LEU A 137 11.95 26.73 10.12
C LEU A 137 12.46 27.96 9.37
N GLU A 138 12.01 28.16 8.13
CA GLU A 138 12.31 29.34 7.32
C GLU A 138 11.80 30.63 7.99
N ALA A 139 10.56 30.63 8.47
CA ALA A 139 10.00 31.76 9.21
C ALA A 139 10.79 32.06 10.48
N HIS A 140 11.22 31.03 11.20
CA HIS A 140 12.04 31.19 12.41
C HIS A 140 13.43 31.78 12.10
N VAL A 141 14.06 31.36 11.01
CA VAL A 141 15.38 31.85 10.57
C VAL A 141 15.31 33.31 10.08
N HIS A 142 14.23 33.66 9.40
CA HIS A 142 14.07 35.02 8.85
C HIS A 142 13.40 36.03 9.80
N GLY A 143 13.00 35.58 11.01
CA GLY A 143 12.42 36.45 12.04
C GLY A 143 11.02 37.00 11.71
N GLU A 144 10.33 36.41 10.76
CA GLU A 144 8.97 36.77 10.37
C GLU A 144 7.96 35.79 10.99
N GLU A 145 7.11 36.31 11.87
CA GLU A 145 5.95 35.56 12.37
C GLU A 145 4.86 35.55 11.28
N HIS A 146 4.98 34.68 10.29
CA HIS A 146 3.88 34.38 9.40
C HIS A 146 2.95 33.35 10.05
N HIS A 147 1.70 33.76 10.29
CA HIS A 147 0.62 32.83 10.64
C HIS A 147 0.33 31.93 9.45
N LEU A 148 0.96 30.76 9.42
CA LEU A 148 0.74 29.77 8.38
C LEU A 148 -0.60 29.08 8.62
N HIS A 149 -1.55 29.32 7.72
CA HIS A 149 -2.73 28.49 7.59
C HIS A 149 -2.34 27.18 6.91
N GLY A 150 -2.48 26.03 7.63
CA GLY A 150 -2.28 24.71 7.04
C GLY A 150 -3.27 24.45 5.90
N PRO A 151 -3.01 23.40 5.09
CA PRO A 151 -3.88 23.07 3.97
C PRO A 151 -5.34 22.89 4.43
N ARG A 152 -6.28 23.55 3.75
CA ARG A 152 -7.72 23.50 4.04
C ARG A 152 -8.39 22.50 3.09
N ARG A 153 -9.32 21.72 3.61
CA ARG A 153 -10.12 20.82 2.79
C ARG A 153 -11.37 21.56 2.31
N ARG A 154 -11.56 21.65 1.00
CA ARG A 154 -12.77 22.20 0.41
C ARG A 154 -13.99 21.32 0.68
N PRO A 155 -15.21 21.84 0.66
CA PRO A 155 -16.43 21.02 0.74
C PRO A 155 -16.55 19.99 -0.38
N SER A 156 -15.86 20.17 -1.50
CA SER A 156 -15.72 19.21 -2.62
C SER A 156 -14.84 18.01 -2.29
N GLY A 157 -14.13 18.03 -1.14
CA GLY A 157 -13.19 16.98 -0.75
C GLY A 157 -11.75 17.20 -1.24
N GLU A 158 -11.50 18.21 -2.07
CA GLU A 158 -10.18 18.57 -2.57
C GLU A 158 -9.39 19.38 -1.53
N TRP A 159 -8.05 19.21 -1.56
CA TRP A 159 -7.17 20.00 -0.71
C TRP A 159 -6.77 21.30 -1.41
N GLU A 160 -6.97 22.41 -0.72
CA GLU A 160 -6.52 23.73 -1.15
C GLU A 160 -5.19 24.06 -0.45
N PHE A 161 -4.19 24.31 -1.27
CA PHE A 161 -2.88 24.77 -0.83
C PHE A 161 -2.78 26.25 -1.19
N GLU A 162 -2.67 27.13 -0.20
CA GLU A 162 -2.25 28.51 -0.47
C GLU A 162 -0.76 28.46 -0.84
N VAL A 163 -0.49 28.64 -2.13
CA VAL A 163 0.86 28.86 -2.64
C VAL A 163 1.01 30.38 -2.74
N ASP A 164 1.73 30.98 -1.80
CA ASP A 164 2.17 32.35 -1.98
C ASP A 164 3.06 32.38 -3.23
N ASP A 165 2.79 33.35 -4.13
CA ASP A 165 3.58 33.59 -5.33
C ASP A 165 5.05 33.81 -4.96
N VAL A 166 5.83 32.76 -5.00
CA VAL A 166 7.29 32.86 -4.95
C VAL A 166 7.74 32.99 -6.40
N ASP A 167 8.07 34.19 -6.82
CA ASP A 167 8.76 34.47 -8.08
C ASP A 167 10.04 33.61 -8.16
N PHE A 168 9.97 32.51 -8.90
CA PHE A 168 11.16 31.80 -9.32
C PHE A 168 11.85 32.62 -10.42
N VAL A 169 12.76 33.48 -10.02
CA VAL A 169 13.75 34.03 -10.95
C VAL A 169 14.84 32.97 -11.09
N ILE A 170 14.93 32.39 -12.28
CA ILE A 170 16.06 31.53 -12.72
C ILE A 170 17.23 32.42 -13.12
#